data_ad369a4bc5c267a82fa8729abd6a8fd5
#
_entry.id   ad369a4bc5c267a82fa8729abd6a8fd5
#
_cell.length_a   1.000
_cell.length_b   1.000
_cell.length_c   1.000
_cell.angle_alpha   90.00
_cell.angle_beta   90.00
_cell.angle_gamma   90.00
#
_symmetry.space_group_name_H-M   'P 1'
#
loop_
_entity.id
_entity.type
_entity.pdbx_description
1 polymer ?
#
loop_
_entity_poly.entity_id
_entity_poly.type
_entity_poly.pdbx_seq_one_letter_code
_entity_poly.pdbx_strand_id
1 'polypeptide(L)'
;MPAIAFSIPSIKTLLDLRGAQAVIVAFALSLSIPHTEASNPQFGECISQIKDQARIEGISDQTIQQVLGKARYLPRVIELDRRQPEFTQTFANYFGTRISEERIQRGRELLTRHRELLRQIERGSGIPAQFLVSFWGLETNYGGFFGDFRITDSLATLACDPRRSGYFTQELLNAMRIVDAGDIAVERMIGSWAGAMGHMQFMPSTFLRYARDIDGDGRRDLWGSIPDAMGSAANFLRQLGWVPGLNWGQEVRLPPSFDYSLAGRDQLMSYAEWQRLGVTAISGASLGPAEQKAALLVPSGHQGPAFLVTQNFHVIMRWNRSEFYALSVGHLADRIAGAARLHRMPPVETVKISREQVRQLQRDLLALGIDAGEADGVLGSTTRKAISRFQQRTQRIADGHLDTALLVAIREAANGVMQQMVE
;
A
#
# COMPACT_ATOMS: atom_id res chain seq x y z
N MET A 1 44.51 -4.38 18.31
CA MET A 1 45.41 -3.36 17.73
C MET A 1 44.69 -2.69 16.58
N PRO A 2 44.74 -1.35 16.47
CA PRO A 2 44.32 -0.37 17.47
C PRO A 2 43.10 0.44 16.98
N ALA A 3 42.41 1.07 17.94
CA ALA A 3 41.34 2.06 17.75
C ALA A 3 41.95 3.40 17.25
N ILE A 4 41.21 4.10 16.40
CA ILE A 4 41.50 5.51 16.05
C ILE A 4 40.37 6.36 16.61
N ALA A 5 40.74 7.14 17.65
CA ALA A 5 39.92 8.19 18.23
C ALA A 5 40.18 9.49 17.46
N PHE A 6 39.11 10.19 17.06
CA PHE A 6 39.23 11.58 16.58
C PHE A 6 38.86 12.54 17.71
N SER A 7 39.88 13.38 18.02
CA SER A 7 39.87 14.40 19.05
C SER A 7 39.34 15.72 18.48
N ILE A 8 38.50 16.41 19.27
CA ILE A 8 38.01 17.77 19.00
C ILE A 8 38.97 18.78 19.60
N PRO A 9 39.43 19.83 18.92
CA PRO A 9 40.19 20.87 19.54
C PRO A 9 39.34 21.96 20.19
N SER A 10 39.70 22.24 21.43
CA SER A 10 39.27 23.36 22.29
C SER A 10 39.83 24.69 21.82
N ILE A 11 38.97 25.72 21.74
CA ILE A 11 39.43 27.10 21.56
C ILE A 11 39.36 27.80 22.93
N LYS A 12 40.55 28.16 23.45
CA LYS A 12 40.70 29.06 24.55
C LYS A 12 41.17 30.45 24.06
N THR A 13 40.43 31.48 24.53
CA THR A 13 40.84 32.80 25.01
C THR A 13 41.78 33.69 24.18
N LEU A 14 41.27 34.87 23.85
CA LEU A 14 42.04 36.14 23.95
C LEU A 14 41.06 37.29 24.29
N LEU A 15 41.24 37.82 25.51
CA LEU A 15 40.78 39.15 25.94
C LEU A 15 41.85 40.17 25.45
N ASP A 16 41.41 41.33 24.90
CA ASP A 16 41.92 42.64 25.31
C ASP A 16 41.10 43.82 24.74
N LEU A 17 40.49 44.55 25.59
CA LEU A 17 40.51 45.97 25.97
C LEU A 17 40.19 47.09 24.94
N ARG A 18 39.16 47.88 25.38
CA ARG A 18 38.94 49.34 25.27
C ARG A 18 38.10 49.86 24.10
N GLY A 19 36.95 50.41 24.52
CA GLY A 19 36.13 51.29 23.68
C GLY A 19 34.71 51.44 24.24
N ALA A 20 34.52 52.36 25.20
CA ALA A 20 33.22 52.70 25.73
C ALA A 20 32.36 53.38 24.65
N GLN A 21 31.27 52.75 24.22
CA GLN A 21 30.13 53.40 23.54
C GLN A 21 28.82 52.93 24.17
N ALA A 22 28.03 53.89 24.61
CA ALA A 22 26.74 53.69 25.23
C ALA A 22 25.78 53.00 24.24
N VAL A 23 25.39 51.74 24.53
CA VAL A 23 24.33 51.03 23.78
C VAL A 23 23.01 51.27 24.48
N ILE A 24 22.17 52.03 23.84
CA ILE A 24 20.74 52.17 24.19
C ILE A 24 20.10 50.81 23.98
N VAL A 25 19.78 50.10 25.06
CA VAL A 25 19.00 48.83 25.00
C VAL A 25 17.54 49.22 24.74
N ALA A 26 17.14 49.18 23.48
CA ALA A 26 15.76 49.18 23.11
C ALA A 26 15.17 47.80 23.46
N PHE A 27 14.37 47.73 24.53
CA PHE A 27 13.57 46.57 24.88
C PHE A 27 12.46 46.44 23.81
N ALA A 28 12.73 45.66 22.76
CA ALA A 28 11.66 45.22 21.85
C ALA A 28 10.83 44.19 22.61
N LEU A 29 9.69 44.63 23.14
CA LEU A 29 8.59 43.69 23.51
C LEU A 29 8.19 42.95 22.22
N SER A 30 8.69 41.76 22.03
CA SER A 30 8.15 40.78 21.09
C SER A 30 6.75 40.37 21.63
N LEU A 31 5.72 41.09 21.16
CA LEU A 31 4.34 40.61 21.22
C LEU A 31 4.32 39.28 20.46
N SER A 32 4.38 38.17 21.19
CA SER A 32 4.01 36.87 20.70
C SER A 32 2.54 36.93 20.30
N ILE A 33 2.27 37.20 19.03
CA ILE A 33 0.93 37.03 18.46
C ILE A 33 0.69 35.52 18.56
N PRO A 34 -0.32 35.09 19.34
CA PRO A 34 -0.72 33.70 19.30
C PRO A 34 -1.11 33.43 17.83
N HIS A 35 -0.48 32.45 17.20
CA HIS A 35 -0.97 31.89 15.96
C HIS A 35 -2.35 31.29 16.30
N THR A 36 -3.40 32.08 16.15
CA THR A 36 -4.75 31.58 16.02
C THR A 36 -4.73 30.72 14.76
N GLU A 37 -4.78 29.39 14.93
CA GLU A 37 -5.14 28.48 13.84
C GLU A 37 -6.36 29.09 13.17
N ALA A 38 -6.21 29.51 11.91
CA ALA A 38 -7.29 30.09 11.14
C ALA A 38 -8.41 29.04 11.11
N SER A 39 -9.47 29.29 11.85
CA SER A 39 -10.66 28.43 11.85
C SER A 39 -11.17 28.39 10.41
N ASN A 40 -11.13 27.24 9.79
CA ASN A 40 -11.74 27.02 8.48
C ASN A 40 -13.28 27.00 8.70
N PRO A 41 -14.04 28.06 8.36
CA PRO A 41 -15.47 28.11 8.64
C PRO A 41 -16.25 26.98 7.99
N GLN A 42 -15.82 26.55 6.79
CA GLN A 42 -16.42 25.42 6.08
C GLN A 42 -16.20 24.11 6.81
N PHE A 43 -15.04 23.92 7.46
CA PHE A 43 -14.77 22.76 8.28
C PHE A 43 -15.68 22.72 9.51
N GLY A 44 -15.88 23.87 10.18
CA GLY A 44 -16.78 23.97 11.34
C GLY A 44 -18.23 23.62 11.01
N GLU A 45 -18.75 24.12 9.90
CA GLU A 45 -20.09 23.78 9.40
C GLU A 45 -20.23 22.30 9.06
N CYS A 46 -19.27 21.73 8.33
CA CYS A 46 -19.22 20.32 8.02
C CYS A 46 -19.21 19.44 9.28
N ILE A 47 -18.39 19.76 10.27
CA ILE A 47 -18.35 19.04 11.57
C ILE A 47 -19.69 19.11 12.29
N SER A 48 -20.39 20.25 12.22
CA SER A 48 -21.73 20.37 12.81
C SER A 48 -22.71 19.39 12.16
N GLN A 49 -22.73 19.30 10.84
CA GLN A 49 -23.57 18.34 10.11
C GLN A 49 -23.24 16.89 10.46
N ILE A 50 -21.94 16.56 10.59
CA ILE A 50 -21.50 15.20 10.99
C ILE A 50 -21.91 14.89 12.43
N LYS A 51 -21.91 15.88 13.36
CA LYS A 51 -22.42 15.68 14.72
C LYS A 51 -23.90 15.30 14.74
N ASP A 52 -24.71 15.97 13.92
CA ASP A 52 -26.12 15.66 13.83
C ASP A 52 -26.36 14.27 13.23
N GLN A 53 -25.61 13.92 12.19
CA GLN A 53 -25.64 12.57 11.63
C GLN A 53 -25.22 11.51 12.66
N ALA A 54 -24.18 11.76 13.43
CA ALA A 54 -23.69 10.84 14.46
C ALA A 54 -24.76 10.56 15.54
N ARG A 55 -25.52 11.61 15.96
CA ARG A 55 -26.66 11.43 16.88
C ARG A 55 -27.78 10.59 16.29
N ILE A 56 -28.13 10.85 15.01
CA ILE A 56 -29.15 10.07 14.29
C ILE A 56 -28.75 8.60 14.21
N GLU A 57 -27.45 8.32 14.04
CA GLU A 57 -26.90 6.97 13.96
C GLU A 57 -26.62 6.32 15.34
N GLY A 58 -27.05 6.97 16.45
CA GLY A 58 -27.03 6.42 17.80
C GLY A 58 -25.67 6.45 18.50
N ILE A 59 -24.72 7.25 18.03
CA ILE A 59 -23.44 7.44 18.71
C ILE A 59 -23.66 8.36 19.94
N SER A 60 -23.05 7.99 21.09
CA SER A 60 -23.24 8.74 22.33
C SER A 60 -22.73 10.19 22.24
N ASP A 61 -23.42 11.11 22.92
CA ASP A 61 -22.99 12.50 22.99
C ASP A 61 -21.59 12.64 23.60
N GLN A 62 -21.21 11.74 24.51
CA GLN A 62 -19.86 11.69 25.08
C GLN A 62 -18.82 11.47 23.98
N THR A 63 -19.00 10.46 23.13
CA THR A 63 -18.10 10.15 22.02
C THR A 63 -18.10 11.26 20.98
N ILE A 64 -19.27 11.83 20.67
CA ILE A 64 -19.39 12.99 19.76
C ILE A 64 -18.53 14.17 20.27
N GLN A 65 -18.59 14.47 21.55
CA GLN A 65 -17.78 15.55 22.12
C GLN A 65 -16.28 15.22 22.17
N GLN A 66 -15.92 13.98 22.52
CA GLN A 66 -14.52 13.56 22.56
C GLN A 66 -13.84 13.59 21.18
N VAL A 67 -14.56 13.20 20.14
CA VAL A 67 -14.07 13.10 18.76
C VAL A 67 -14.26 14.39 18.00
N LEU A 68 -15.51 14.83 17.81
CA LEU A 68 -15.86 15.97 16.95
C LEU A 68 -15.83 17.32 17.68
N GLY A 69 -15.91 17.33 19.02
CA GLY A 69 -15.73 18.54 19.81
C GLY A 69 -14.30 19.07 19.83
N LYS A 70 -13.32 18.20 19.51
CA LYS A 70 -11.89 18.50 19.48
C LYS A 70 -11.27 18.27 18.10
N ALA A 71 -12.07 18.06 17.05
CA ALA A 71 -11.60 17.78 15.71
C ALA A 71 -10.79 18.94 15.13
N ARG A 72 -9.65 18.63 14.51
CA ARG A 72 -8.77 19.62 13.88
C ARG A 72 -8.70 19.37 12.38
N TYR A 73 -8.72 20.47 11.62
CA TYR A 73 -8.43 20.40 10.19
C TYR A 73 -6.93 20.22 9.96
N LEU A 74 -6.56 19.23 9.16
CA LEU A 74 -5.17 18.88 8.88
C LEU A 74 -4.85 19.10 7.38
N PRO A 75 -4.31 20.28 6.97
CA PRO A 75 -3.98 20.56 5.55
C PRO A 75 -3.05 19.50 4.95
N ARG A 76 -2.12 18.96 5.75
CA ARG A 76 -1.19 17.92 5.32
C ARG A 76 -1.90 16.64 4.85
N VAL A 77 -3.04 16.29 5.43
CA VAL A 77 -3.86 15.15 5.02
C VAL A 77 -4.39 15.34 3.60
N ILE A 78 -4.86 16.54 3.27
CA ILE A 78 -5.32 16.88 1.91
C ILE A 78 -4.17 16.83 0.89
N GLU A 79 -2.98 17.31 1.25
CA GLU A 79 -1.80 17.20 0.39
C GLU A 79 -1.46 15.74 0.09
N LEU A 80 -1.47 14.88 1.10
CA LEU A 80 -1.18 13.45 0.95
C LEU A 80 -2.25 12.75 0.10
N ASP A 81 -3.53 13.06 0.32
CA ASP A 81 -4.64 12.52 -0.48
C ASP A 81 -4.52 12.88 -1.97
N ARG A 82 -4.02 14.07 -2.29
CA ARG A 82 -3.86 14.53 -3.68
C ARG A 82 -2.59 14.02 -4.35
N ARG A 83 -1.55 13.71 -3.59
CA ARG A 83 -0.24 13.27 -4.14
C ARG A 83 -0.17 11.80 -4.50
N GLN A 84 -0.81 10.91 -3.78
CA GLN A 84 -0.81 9.43 -3.91
C GLN A 84 0.32 8.85 -4.82
N PRO A 85 1.56 8.72 -4.35
CA PRO A 85 2.71 8.32 -5.17
C PRO A 85 2.71 6.84 -5.58
N GLU A 86 1.80 6.04 -5.07
CA GLU A 86 1.79 4.57 -5.15
C GLU A 86 1.59 4.03 -6.58
N PHE A 87 1.09 4.87 -7.50
CA PHE A 87 0.81 4.47 -8.88
C PHE A 87 1.95 4.75 -9.88
N THR A 88 3.11 5.24 -9.40
CA THR A 88 4.25 5.60 -10.25
C THR A 88 5.52 4.79 -9.97
N GLN A 89 5.44 3.80 -9.07
CA GLN A 89 6.58 2.94 -8.76
C GLN A 89 6.66 1.76 -9.73
N THR A 90 7.89 1.42 -10.15
CA THR A 90 8.15 0.18 -10.88
C THR A 90 8.07 -1.03 -9.94
N PHE A 91 7.83 -2.22 -10.48
CA PHE A 91 7.82 -3.44 -9.66
C PHE A 91 9.16 -3.64 -8.95
N ALA A 92 10.28 -3.42 -9.64
CA ALA A 92 11.61 -3.55 -9.06
C ALA A 92 11.80 -2.66 -7.82
N ASN A 93 11.42 -1.38 -7.92
CA ASN A 93 11.53 -0.44 -6.81
C ASN A 93 10.58 -0.78 -5.66
N TYR A 94 9.33 -1.12 -5.98
CA TYR A 94 8.33 -1.53 -5.00
C TYR A 94 8.77 -2.77 -4.25
N PHE A 95 9.12 -3.82 -4.99
CA PHE A 95 9.51 -5.11 -4.47
C PHE A 95 10.81 -5.02 -3.65
N GLY A 96 11.85 -4.37 -4.19
CA GLY A 96 13.15 -4.23 -3.53
C GLY A 96 13.08 -3.52 -2.18
N THR A 97 12.20 -2.50 -2.04
CA THR A 97 12.02 -1.79 -0.76
C THR A 97 11.21 -2.58 0.26
N ARG A 98 10.37 -3.53 -0.18
CA ARG A 98 9.50 -4.32 0.69
C ARG A 98 10.10 -5.66 1.09
N ILE A 99 10.94 -6.26 0.24
CA ILE A 99 11.55 -7.58 0.45
C ILE A 99 13.04 -7.43 0.81
N SER A 100 13.32 -6.84 1.98
CA SER A 100 14.68 -6.75 2.50
C SER A 100 15.03 -7.98 3.34
N GLU A 101 16.30 -8.36 3.39
CA GLU A 101 16.77 -9.47 4.24
C GLU A 101 16.51 -9.20 5.72
N GLU A 102 16.60 -7.94 6.15
CA GLU A 102 16.26 -7.52 7.51
C GLU A 102 14.79 -7.84 7.83
N ARG A 103 13.85 -7.46 6.92
CA ARG A 103 12.43 -7.76 7.12
C ARG A 103 12.16 -9.26 7.12
N ILE A 104 12.81 -10.03 6.26
CA ILE A 104 12.69 -11.49 6.22
C ILE A 104 13.17 -12.09 7.54
N GLN A 105 14.35 -11.72 8.00
CA GLN A 105 14.92 -12.22 9.24
C GLN A 105 14.03 -11.87 10.44
N ARG A 106 13.57 -10.62 10.51
CA ARG A 106 12.64 -10.19 11.56
C ARG A 106 11.33 -10.99 11.52
N GLY A 107 10.80 -11.26 10.33
CA GLY A 107 9.62 -12.09 10.14
C GLY A 107 9.81 -13.51 10.66
N ARG A 108 10.96 -14.15 10.40
CA ARG A 108 11.31 -15.48 10.93
C ARG A 108 11.40 -15.52 12.44
N GLU A 109 12.00 -14.50 13.05
CA GLU A 109 12.09 -14.37 14.50
C GLU A 109 10.69 -14.26 15.13
N LEU A 110 9.81 -13.45 14.55
CA LEU A 110 8.45 -13.24 15.02
C LEU A 110 7.57 -14.48 14.79
N LEU A 111 7.70 -15.15 13.65
CA LEU A 111 7.05 -16.43 13.39
C LEU A 111 7.43 -17.47 14.48
N THR A 112 8.70 -17.48 14.89
CA THR A 112 9.19 -18.36 15.95
C THR A 112 8.71 -17.93 17.33
N ARG A 113 8.79 -16.63 17.64
CA ARG A 113 8.38 -16.05 18.94
C ARG A 113 6.90 -16.26 19.23
N HIS A 114 6.04 -16.08 18.23
CA HIS A 114 4.59 -16.20 18.37
C HIS A 114 4.05 -17.54 17.86
N ARG A 115 4.90 -18.57 17.78
CA ARG A 115 4.59 -19.86 17.16
C ARG A 115 3.30 -20.49 17.69
N GLU A 116 3.07 -20.51 18.99
CA GLU A 116 1.90 -21.17 19.56
C GLU A 116 0.61 -20.42 19.22
N LEU A 117 0.59 -19.12 19.40
CA LEU A 117 -0.52 -18.27 19.00
C LEU A 117 -0.85 -18.43 17.49
N LEU A 118 0.17 -18.31 16.65
CA LEU A 118 -0.01 -18.38 15.20
C LEU A 118 -0.50 -19.77 14.74
N ARG A 119 -0.02 -20.85 15.36
CA ARG A 119 -0.53 -22.22 15.12
C ARG A 119 -1.99 -22.38 15.53
N GLN A 120 -2.38 -21.79 16.66
CA GLN A 120 -3.77 -21.81 17.11
C GLN A 120 -4.67 -21.07 16.12
N ILE A 121 -4.27 -19.88 15.65
CA ILE A 121 -5.00 -19.10 14.66
C ILE A 121 -5.06 -19.85 13.31
N GLU A 122 -3.95 -20.44 12.86
CA GLU A 122 -3.89 -21.25 11.64
C GLU A 122 -4.85 -22.44 11.68
N ARG A 123 -4.87 -23.21 12.77
CA ARG A 123 -5.82 -24.33 12.94
C ARG A 123 -7.28 -23.87 12.87
N GLY A 124 -7.61 -22.71 13.43
CA GLY A 124 -8.97 -22.19 13.45
C GLY A 124 -9.42 -21.48 12.17
N SER A 125 -8.48 -20.96 11.40
CA SER A 125 -8.76 -20.14 10.23
C SER A 125 -8.39 -20.78 8.89
N GLY A 126 -7.42 -21.71 8.88
CA GLY A 126 -6.79 -22.24 7.67
C GLY A 126 -5.83 -21.28 6.98
N ILE A 127 -5.48 -20.15 7.62
CA ILE A 127 -4.51 -19.18 7.10
C ILE A 127 -3.11 -19.56 7.61
N PRO A 128 -2.15 -19.90 6.73
CA PRO A 128 -0.82 -20.25 7.18
C PRO A 128 -0.11 -19.09 7.91
N ALA A 129 0.53 -19.38 9.02
CA ALA A 129 1.14 -18.42 9.93
C ALA A 129 2.06 -17.40 9.24
N GLN A 130 2.84 -17.84 8.25
CA GLN A 130 3.77 -16.97 7.51
C GLN A 130 3.06 -15.86 6.75
N PHE A 131 1.81 -16.04 6.30
CA PHE A 131 1.05 -14.98 5.66
C PHE A 131 0.66 -13.89 6.63
N LEU A 132 0.18 -14.25 7.83
CA LEU A 132 -0.14 -13.27 8.88
C LEU A 132 1.08 -12.41 9.24
N VAL A 133 2.24 -13.05 9.40
CA VAL A 133 3.50 -12.35 9.65
C VAL A 133 3.92 -11.49 8.46
N SER A 134 3.69 -11.94 7.22
CA SER A 134 3.99 -11.18 6.02
C SER A 134 3.15 -9.91 5.91
N PHE A 135 1.82 -10.00 6.12
CA PHE A 135 0.95 -8.83 6.18
C PHE A 135 1.43 -7.86 7.25
N TRP A 136 1.68 -8.33 8.47
CA TRP A 136 2.19 -7.52 9.57
C TRP A 136 3.49 -6.77 9.21
N GLY A 137 4.41 -7.46 8.52
CA GLY A 137 5.65 -6.88 8.05
C GLY A 137 5.47 -5.79 7.01
N LEU A 138 4.51 -5.96 6.07
CA LEU A 138 4.27 -4.98 5.01
C LEU A 138 3.42 -3.79 5.47
N GLU A 139 2.46 -4.02 6.37
CA GLU A 139 1.57 -2.97 6.86
C GLU A 139 2.27 -2.00 7.82
N THR A 140 2.97 -2.54 8.82
CA THR A 140 3.51 -1.69 9.90
C THR A 140 4.97 -1.97 10.25
N ASN A 141 5.71 -2.70 9.39
CA ASN A 141 7.05 -3.16 9.72
C ASN A 141 7.08 -3.88 11.08
N TYR A 142 6.15 -4.82 11.26
CA TYR A 142 5.96 -5.61 12.49
C TYR A 142 5.60 -4.77 13.71
N GLY A 143 4.75 -3.78 13.55
CA GLY A 143 4.32 -2.87 14.61
C GLY A 143 5.34 -1.77 14.91
N GLY A 144 6.36 -1.61 14.08
CA GLY A 144 7.36 -0.55 14.25
C GLY A 144 6.84 0.84 13.90
N PHE A 145 5.79 0.93 13.08
CA PHE A 145 5.19 2.21 12.70
C PHE A 145 3.72 2.04 12.28
N PHE A 146 2.80 2.63 13.02
CA PHE A 146 1.35 2.63 12.72
C PHE A 146 0.90 3.85 11.89
N GLY A 147 1.75 4.84 11.76
CA GLY A 147 1.44 6.21 11.36
C GLY A 147 1.56 7.15 12.57
N ASP A 148 1.42 8.44 12.30
CA ASP A 148 1.61 9.54 13.27
C ASP A 148 0.41 10.50 13.31
N PHE A 149 -0.68 10.15 12.61
CA PHE A 149 -1.89 10.96 12.57
C PHE A 149 -2.92 10.48 13.60
N ARG A 150 -3.59 11.44 14.25
CA ARG A 150 -4.84 11.13 14.94
C ARG A 150 -5.88 10.78 13.87
N ILE A 151 -6.35 9.54 13.89
CA ILE A 151 -7.26 9.00 12.87
C ILE A 151 -8.54 9.82 12.76
N THR A 152 -9.09 10.23 13.90
CA THR A 152 -10.31 11.03 13.95
C THR A 152 -10.14 12.40 13.28
N ASP A 153 -9.01 13.08 13.49
CA ASP A 153 -8.71 14.37 12.83
C ASP A 153 -8.50 14.19 11.33
N SER A 154 -7.80 13.12 10.93
CA SER A 154 -7.57 12.78 9.52
C SER A 154 -8.89 12.50 8.79
N LEU A 155 -9.72 11.63 9.38
CA LEU A 155 -11.01 11.27 8.80
C LEU A 155 -11.97 12.46 8.77
N ALA A 156 -12.00 13.31 9.81
CA ALA A 156 -12.78 14.54 9.83
C ALA A 156 -12.35 15.50 8.71
N THR A 157 -11.03 15.66 8.51
CA THR A 157 -10.50 16.49 7.42
C THR A 157 -10.92 15.96 6.06
N LEU A 158 -10.80 14.65 5.82
CA LEU A 158 -11.18 14.00 4.55
C LEU A 158 -12.70 13.95 4.35
N ALA A 159 -13.49 13.81 5.40
CA ALA A 159 -14.95 13.85 5.36
C ALA A 159 -15.46 15.23 4.90
N CYS A 160 -14.73 16.29 5.26
CA CYS A 160 -15.04 17.66 4.86
C CYS A 160 -14.38 18.10 3.53
N ASP A 161 -13.61 17.22 2.87
CA ASP A 161 -13.12 17.46 1.51
C ASP A 161 -14.11 16.89 0.47
N PRO A 162 -14.53 17.66 -0.56
CA PRO A 162 -15.58 17.22 -1.50
C PRO A 162 -15.23 15.95 -2.30
N ARG A 163 -13.96 15.65 -2.46
CA ARG A 163 -13.50 14.59 -3.37
C ARG A 163 -14.03 13.20 -3.03
N ARG A 164 -14.06 12.83 -1.74
CA ARG A 164 -14.53 11.52 -1.25
C ARG A 164 -15.30 11.65 0.07
N SER A 165 -15.99 12.76 0.25
CA SER A 165 -16.68 13.13 1.49
C SER A 165 -17.54 11.99 2.04
N GLY A 166 -18.44 11.45 1.26
CA GLY A 166 -19.36 10.40 1.72
C GLY A 166 -18.64 9.14 2.24
N TYR A 167 -17.55 8.70 1.58
CA TYR A 167 -16.76 7.57 2.04
C TYR A 167 -16.09 7.87 3.38
N PHE A 168 -15.42 9.00 3.52
CA PHE A 168 -14.69 9.34 4.74
C PHE A 168 -15.61 9.73 5.90
N THR A 169 -16.80 10.25 5.62
CA THR A 169 -17.84 10.45 6.65
C THR A 169 -18.24 9.10 7.26
N GLN A 170 -18.48 8.08 6.45
CA GLN A 170 -18.78 6.75 6.97
C GLN A 170 -17.61 6.14 7.76
N GLU A 171 -16.38 6.31 7.31
CA GLU A 171 -15.21 5.84 8.05
C GLU A 171 -15.04 6.60 9.38
N LEU A 172 -15.33 7.90 9.42
CA LEU A 172 -15.31 8.67 10.65
C LEU A 172 -16.39 8.20 11.65
N LEU A 173 -17.63 8.01 11.19
CA LEU A 173 -18.71 7.47 12.03
C LEU A 173 -18.38 6.06 12.55
N ASN A 174 -17.75 5.23 11.72
CA ASN A 174 -17.27 3.92 12.14
C ASN A 174 -16.14 4.03 13.18
N ALA A 175 -15.20 4.95 13.03
CA ALA A 175 -14.18 5.21 14.04
C ALA A 175 -14.79 5.67 15.37
N MET A 176 -15.83 6.50 15.32
CA MET A 176 -16.58 6.91 16.52
C MET A 176 -17.29 5.73 17.19
N ARG A 177 -17.88 4.80 16.44
CA ARG A 177 -18.47 3.57 17.01
C ARG A 177 -17.44 2.67 17.70
N ILE A 178 -16.21 2.61 17.19
CA ILE A 178 -15.11 1.86 17.82
C ILE A 178 -14.76 2.48 19.18
N VAL A 179 -14.70 3.82 19.26
CA VAL A 179 -14.47 4.54 20.51
C VAL A 179 -15.64 4.34 21.46
N ASP A 180 -16.87 4.47 20.96
CA ASP A 180 -18.10 4.32 21.73
C ASP A 180 -18.27 2.93 22.36
N ALA A 181 -17.82 1.89 21.64
CA ALA A 181 -17.76 0.51 22.13
C ALA A 181 -16.67 0.27 23.17
N GLY A 182 -15.76 1.22 23.39
CA GLY A 182 -14.65 1.09 24.35
C GLY A 182 -13.47 0.24 23.87
N ASP A 183 -13.43 -0.12 22.59
CA ASP A 183 -12.31 -0.92 22.02
C ASP A 183 -10.98 -0.15 22.08
N ILE A 184 -11.00 1.16 21.95
CA ILE A 184 -9.83 2.03 22.04
C ILE A 184 -10.18 3.42 22.54
N ALA A 185 -9.35 4.02 23.37
CA ALA A 185 -9.48 5.44 23.73
C ALA A 185 -9.12 6.33 22.54
N VAL A 186 -9.84 7.44 22.34
CA VAL A 186 -9.66 8.33 21.19
C VAL A 186 -8.23 8.88 21.08
N GLU A 187 -7.55 9.09 22.21
CA GLU A 187 -6.16 9.55 22.29
C GLU A 187 -5.16 8.53 21.76
N ARG A 188 -5.49 7.25 21.85
CA ARG A 188 -4.67 6.13 21.37
C ARG A 188 -4.97 5.74 19.94
N MET A 189 -6.04 6.28 19.33
CA MET A 189 -6.44 5.98 17.95
C MET A 189 -5.53 6.73 16.96
N ILE A 190 -4.26 6.30 16.90
CA ILE A 190 -3.22 6.82 16.00
C ILE A 190 -3.04 5.84 14.84
N GLY A 191 -2.83 6.37 13.63
CA GLY A 191 -2.65 5.56 12.43
C GLY A 191 -2.23 6.36 11.21
N SER A 192 -2.61 5.87 10.03
CA SER A 192 -2.27 6.54 8.78
C SER A 192 -3.07 7.82 8.55
N TRP A 193 -2.56 8.67 7.66
CA TRP A 193 -3.25 9.90 7.21
C TRP A 193 -4.64 9.63 6.61
N ALA A 194 -4.89 8.42 6.10
CA ALA A 194 -6.15 8.01 5.48
C ALA A 194 -7.08 7.23 6.42
N GLY A 195 -6.71 7.06 7.70
CA GLY A 195 -7.56 6.41 8.69
C GLY A 195 -7.30 4.91 8.89
N ALA A 196 -6.24 4.35 8.31
CA ALA A 196 -5.87 2.96 8.55
C ALA A 196 -5.23 2.77 9.92
N MET A 197 -5.56 1.66 10.62
CA MET A 197 -5.44 1.50 12.07
C MET A 197 -4.65 0.26 12.49
N GLY A 198 -3.82 0.44 13.52
CA GLY A 198 -3.17 -0.64 14.26
C GLY A 198 -2.21 -1.48 13.42
N HIS A 199 -1.81 -2.63 13.97
CA HIS A 199 -0.83 -3.55 13.39
C HIS A 199 -1.14 -3.97 11.95
N MET A 200 -2.41 -4.08 11.60
CA MET A 200 -2.90 -4.59 10.31
C MET A 200 -3.49 -3.52 9.41
N GLN A 201 -3.35 -2.25 9.77
CA GLN A 201 -3.82 -1.10 9.00
C GLN A 201 -5.26 -1.25 8.50
N PHE A 202 -6.16 -1.70 9.37
CA PHE A 202 -7.58 -1.81 9.06
C PHE A 202 -8.23 -0.43 8.96
N MET A 203 -9.08 -0.24 7.97
CA MET A 203 -10.03 0.89 7.99
C MET A 203 -11.09 0.67 9.08
N PRO A 204 -11.69 1.73 9.64
CA PRO A 204 -12.73 1.60 10.68
C PRO A 204 -13.87 0.66 10.29
N SER A 205 -14.36 0.71 9.07
CA SER A 205 -15.37 -0.22 8.55
C SER A 205 -14.88 -1.67 8.54
N THR A 206 -13.63 -1.89 8.18
CA THR A 206 -12.99 -3.21 8.22
C THR A 206 -12.87 -3.72 9.65
N PHE A 207 -12.48 -2.84 10.58
CA PHE A 207 -12.40 -3.15 12.00
C PHE A 207 -13.77 -3.63 12.54
N LEU A 208 -14.82 -2.84 12.37
CA LEU A 208 -16.15 -3.19 12.89
C LEU A 208 -16.65 -4.53 12.36
N ARG A 209 -16.32 -4.86 11.12
CA ARG A 209 -16.78 -6.08 10.46
C ARG A 209 -15.94 -7.30 10.82
N TYR A 210 -14.63 -7.14 10.97
CA TYR A 210 -13.72 -8.29 10.98
C TYR A 210 -12.85 -8.40 12.23
N ALA A 211 -12.70 -7.34 13.04
CA ALA A 211 -11.89 -7.41 14.25
C ALA A 211 -12.48 -8.41 15.24
N ARG A 212 -11.58 -9.10 15.96
CA ARG A 212 -11.89 -10.13 16.97
C ARG A 212 -11.07 -9.88 18.21
N ASP A 213 -11.72 -10.08 19.35
CA ASP A 213 -11.08 -10.25 20.65
C ASP A 213 -10.62 -11.71 20.75
N ILE A 214 -9.32 -11.94 20.73
CA ILE A 214 -8.71 -13.27 20.73
C ILE A 214 -8.10 -13.61 22.10
N ASP A 215 -7.63 -12.61 22.83
CA ASP A 215 -7.09 -12.81 24.18
C ASP A 215 -8.17 -12.79 25.27
N GLY A 216 -9.42 -12.40 24.92
CA GLY A 216 -10.59 -12.51 25.79
C GLY A 216 -10.66 -11.41 26.85
N ASP A 217 -10.01 -10.26 26.63
CA ASP A 217 -10.01 -9.13 27.58
C ASP A 217 -11.28 -8.24 27.45
N GLY A 218 -12.17 -8.55 26.51
CA GLY A 218 -13.41 -7.83 26.23
C GLY A 218 -13.24 -6.67 25.25
N ARG A 219 -12.10 -6.52 24.59
CA ARG A 219 -11.79 -5.47 23.61
C ARG A 219 -11.22 -6.10 22.35
N ARG A 220 -11.27 -5.35 21.25
CA ARG A 220 -10.63 -5.69 19.99
C ARG A 220 -9.46 -4.75 19.75
N ASP A 221 -8.36 -4.93 20.50
CA ASP A 221 -7.22 -3.99 20.48
C ASP A 221 -6.22 -4.33 19.36
N LEU A 222 -6.38 -3.71 18.18
CA LEU A 222 -5.44 -3.90 17.08
C LEU A 222 -4.11 -3.12 17.23
N TRP A 223 -3.94 -2.33 18.30
CA TRP A 223 -2.71 -1.58 18.58
C TRP A 223 -1.84 -2.22 19.64
N GLY A 224 -2.45 -2.71 20.72
CA GLY A 224 -1.74 -3.27 21.87
C GLY A 224 -1.74 -4.79 21.96
N SER A 225 -2.72 -5.47 21.33
CA SER A 225 -2.85 -6.92 21.37
C SER A 225 -2.41 -7.57 20.05
N ILE A 226 -1.30 -8.29 20.09
CA ILE A 226 -0.85 -9.13 18.94
C ILE A 226 -1.85 -10.27 18.68
N PRO A 227 -2.42 -10.97 19.68
CA PRO A 227 -3.46 -11.96 19.44
C PRO A 227 -4.64 -11.40 18.63
N ASP A 228 -5.18 -10.24 19.02
CA ASP A 228 -6.31 -9.63 18.35
C ASP A 228 -5.96 -9.20 16.91
N ALA A 229 -4.79 -8.58 16.74
CA ALA A 229 -4.32 -8.16 15.42
C ALA A 229 -4.20 -9.36 14.46
N MET A 230 -3.54 -10.44 14.90
CA MET A 230 -3.33 -11.64 14.08
C MET A 230 -4.64 -12.39 13.82
N GLY A 231 -5.47 -12.56 14.85
CA GLY A 231 -6.76 -13.25 14.70
C GLY A 231 -7.75 -12.45 13.86
N SER A 232 -7.74 -11.13 13.97
CA SER A 232 -8.54 -10.24 13.11
C SER A 232 -8.10 -10.32 11.65
N ALA A 233 -6.80 -10.32 11.38
CA ALA A 233 -6.26 -10.51 10.04
C ALA A 233 -6.66 -11.86 9.45
N ALA A 234 -6.54 -12.93 10.21
CA ALA A 234 -6.94 -14.27 9.81
C ALA A 234 -8.45 -14.34 9.51
N ASN A 235 -9.29 -13.78 10.39
CA ASN A 235 -10.73 -13.70 10.17
C ASN A 235 -11.07 -12.92 8.89
N PHE A 236 -10.39 -11.80 8.64
CA PHE A 236 -10.60 -11.00 7.43
C PHE A 236 -10.25 -11.80 6.18
N LEU A 237 -9.06 -12.41 6.10
CA LEU A 237 -8.65 -13.24 4.96
C LEU A 237 -9.61 -14.40 4.71
N ARG A 238 -10.06 -15.09 5.77
CA ARG A 238 -11.05 -16.16 5.67
C ARG A 238 -12.37 -15.66 5.08
N GLN A 239 -12.87 -14.52 5.54
CA GLN A 239 -14.12 -13.91 5.03
C GLN A 239 -13.96 -13.38 3.60
N LEU A 240 -12.74 -13.01 3.20
CA LEU A 240 -12.43 -12.69 1.81
C LEU A 240 -12.35 -13.92 0.90
N GLY A 241 -12.49 -15.15 1.43
CA GLY A 241 -12.52 -16.39 0.67
C GLY A 241 -11.16 -17.03 0.48
N TRP A 242 -10.27 -16.93 1.47
CA TRP A 242 -9.04 -17.70 1.49
C TRP A 242 -9.32 -19.19 1.40
N VAL A 243 -8.63 -19.87 0.51
CA VAL A 243 -8.73 -21.32 0.29
C VAL A 243 -7.62 -22.02 1.07
N PRO A 244 -7.92 -22.76 2.15
CA PRO A 244 -6.92 -23.52 2.90
C PRO A 244 -6.19 -24.53 2.03
N GLY A 245 -4.88 -24.67 2.23
CA GLY A 245 -4.05 -25.59 1.46
C GLY A 245 -3.67 -25.13 0.05
N LEU A 246 -4.29 -24.08 -0.48
CA LEU A 246 -3.91 -23.48 -1.75
C LEU A 246 -2.83 -22.42 -1.54
N ASN A 247 -1.71 -22.50 -2.29
CA ASN A 247 -0.70 -21.44 -2.26
C ASN A 247 -1.20 -20.18 -3.01
N TRP A 248 -0.61 -19.02 -2.75
CA TRP A 248 -0.94 -17.76 -3.43
C TRP A 248 -0.50 -17.76 -4.91
N GLY A 249 0.58 -18.48 -5.21
CA GLY A 249 1.21 -18.55 -6.53
C GLY A 249 2.61 -19.11 -6.45
N GLN A 250 3.33 -19.05 -7.56
CA GLN A 250 4.72 -19.47 -7.65
C GLN A 250 5.43 -18.78 -8.82
N GLU A 251 6.74 -18.55 -8.70
CA GLU A 251 7.57 -18.14 -9.84
C GLU A 251 7.71 -19.28 -10.84
N VAL A 252 7.62 -18.93 -12.12
CA VAL A 252 7.67 -19.89 -13.22
C VAL A 252 8.66 -19.48 -14.30
N ARG A 253 9.10 -20.45 -15.11
CA ARG A 253 9.90 -20.24 -16.32
C ARG A 253 8.99 -20.30 -17.52
N LEU A 254 9.11 -19.30 -18.41
CA LEU A 254 8.42 -19.22 -19.69
C LEU A 254 9.36 -19.69 -20.81
N PRO A 255 8.86 -20.37 -21.87
CA PRO A 255 9.66 -20.69 -23.04
C PRO A 255 10.05 -19.42 -23.80
N PRO A 256 11.14 -19.43 -24.60
CA PRO A 256 11.58 -18.26 -25.35
C PRO A 256 10.55 -17.69 -26.33
N SER A 257 9.70 -18.55 -26.89
CA SER A 257 8.63 -18.19 -27.84
C SER A 257 7.27 -17.97 -27.15
N PHE A 258 7.24 -17.63 -25.86
CA PHE A 258 5.98 -17.47 -25.12
C PHE A 258 5.13 -16.32 -25.67
N ASP A 259 3.85 -16.58 -25.87
CA ASP A 259 2.86 -15.55 -26.21
C ASP A 259 2.42 -14.77 -24.99
N TYR A 260 2.97 -13.58 -24.79
CA TYR A 260 2.66 -12.69 -23.65
C TYR A 260 1.25 -12.12 -23.69
N SER A 261 0.50 -12.26 -24.80
CA SER A 261 -0.92 -11.87 -24.84
C SER A 261 -1.77 -12.70 -23.88
N LEU A 262 -1.27 -13.87 -23.47
CA LEU A 262 -1.88 -14.76 -22.47
C LEU A 262 -1.60 -14.31 -21.04
N ALA A 263 -0.76 -13.31 -20.81
CA ALA A 263 -0.50 -12.76 -19.49
C ALA A 263 -1.63 -11.80 -19.06
N GLY A 264 -2.02 -11.90 -17.80
CA GLY A 264 -3.01 -11.04 -17.18
C GLY A 264 -3.82 -11.77 -16.13
N ARG A 265 -4.09 -11.09 -15.02
CA ARG A 265 -4.76 -11.69 -13.84
C ARG A 265 -6.16 -12.24 -14.09
N ASP A 266 -6.81 -11.78 -15.16
CA ASP A 266 -8.17 -12.17 -15.50
C ASP A 266 -8.21 -13.41 -16.44
N GLN A 267 -7.05 -13.87 -16.92
CA GLN A 267 -6.91 -15.01 -17.81
C GLN A 267 -6.55 -16.26 -17.03
N LEU A 268 -7.58 -16.96 -16.56
CA LEU A 268 -7.44 -18.17 -15.76
C LEU A 268 -7.37 -19.41 -16.65
N MET A 269 -6.24 -20.12 -16.60
CA MET A 269 -6.03 -21.42 -17.23
C MET A 269 -5.58 -22.43 -16.18
N SER A 270 -5.80 -23.72 -16.45
CA SER A 270 -5.33 -24.79 -15.59
C SER A 270 -3.80 -24.96 -15.67
N TYR A 271 -3.20 -25.54 -14.65
CA TYR A 271 -1.74 -25.86 -14.69
C TYR A 271 -1.40 -26.79 -15.86
N ALA A 272 -2.31 -27.72 -16.22
CA ALA A 272 -2.11 -28.57 -17.40
C ALA A 272 -2.09 -27.75 -18.70
N GLU A 273 -2.92 -26.71 -18.82
CA GLU A 273 -2.90 -25.81 -20.00
C GLU A 273 -1.63 -24.99 -20.04
N TRP A 274 -1.18 -24.43 -18.90
CA TRP A 274 0.10 -23.70 -18.81
C TRP A 274 1.30 -24.61 -19.17
N GLN A 275 1.32 -25.85 -18.70
CA GLN A 275 2.37 -26.82 -19.03
C GLN A 275 2.41 -27.16 -20.53
N ARG A 276 1.23 -27.29 -21.19
CA ARG A 276 1.18 -27.49 -22.66
C ARG A 276 1.74 -26.32 -23.44
N LEU A 277 1.69 -25.11 -22.89
CA LEU A 277 2.33 -23.90 -23.44
C LEU A 277 3.81 -23.79 -23.08
N GLY A 278 4.40 -24.79 -22.44
CA GLY A 278 5.81 -24.84 -22.08
C GLY A 278 6.16 -24.10 -20.78
N VAL A 279 5.18 -23.67 -20.00
CA VAL A 279 5.42 -23.05 -18.68
C VAL A 279 5.83 -24.13 -17.69
N THR A 280 6.93 -23.91 -16.95
CA THR A 280 7.48 -24.88 -15.99
C THR A 280 7.75 -24.21 -14.64
N ALA A 281 7.70 -25.00 -13.56
CA ALA A 281 8.19 -24.54 -12.26
C ALA A 281 9.71 -24.26 -12.34
N ILE A 282 10.19 -23.30 -11.54
CA ILE A 282 11.64 -22.97 -11.47
C ILE A 282 12.48 -24.18 -11.08
N SER A 283 11.97 -25.04 -10.19
CA SER A 283 12.61 -26.27 -9.75
C SER A 283 12.66 -27.38 -10.82
N GLY A 284 11.94 -27.21 -11.93
CA GLY A 284 11.71 -28.27 -12.92
C GLY A 284 10.69 -29.33 -12.49
N ALA A 285 10.09 -29.20 -11.30
CA ALA A 285 9.03 -30.08 -10.83
C ALA A 285 7.68 -29.74 -11.49
N SER A 286 6.62 -30.49 -11.15
CA SER A 286 5.25 -30.16 -11.56
C SER A 286 4.83 -28.81 -11.01
N LEU A 287 3.99 -28.08 -11.76
CA LEU A 287 3.35 -26.85 -11.28
C LEU A 287 2.37 -27.11 -10.11
N GLY A 288 1.91 -28.35 -9.96
CA GLY A 288 0.93 -28.76 -8.97
C GLY A 288 -0.22 -29.55 -9.62
N PRO A 289 -1.39 -29.66 -8.96
CA PRO A 289 -2.54 -30.38 -9.48
C PRO A 289 -2.99 -29.85 -10.84
N ALA A 290 -3.17 -30.73 -11.82
CA ALA A 290 -3.43 -30.40 -13.23
C ALA A 290 -4.58 -29.42 -13.43
N GLU A 291 -5.66 -29.60 -12.68
CA GLU A 291 -6.90 -28.79 -12.77
C GLU A 291 -6.83 -27.45 -12.02
N GLN A 292 -5.77 -27.20 -11.24
CA GLN A 292 -5.61 -25.96 -10.51
C GLN A 292 -5.59 -24.76 -11.47
N LYS A 293 -6.53 -23.86 -11.31
CA LYS A 293 -6.60 -22.62 -12.10
C LYS A 293 -5.60 -21.59 -11.56
N ALA A 294 -4.91 -20.93 -12.49
CA ALA A 294 -3.98 -19.83 -12.21
C ALA A 294 -3.93 -18.85 -13.38
N ALA A 295 -3.57 -17.61 -13.09
CA ALA A 295 -3.30 -16.58 -14.07
C ALA A 295 -1.81 -16.28 -14.12
N LEU A 296 -1.28 -15.91 -15.28
CA LEU A 296 0.13 -15.54 -15.45
C LEU A 296 0.31 -14.03 -15.29
N LEU A 297 1.25 -13.62 -14.44
CA LEU A 297 1.68 -12.24 -14.27
C LEU A 297 3.15 -12.06 -14.64
N VAL A 298 3.45 -10.99 -15.37
CA VAL A 298 4.80 -10.55 -15.73
C VAL A 298 4.99 -9.08 -15.32
N PRO A 299 5.16 -8.80 -14.02
CA PRO A 299 5.06 -7.43 -13.46
C PRO A 299 6.14 -6.47 -13.98
N SER A 300 7.26 -6.99 -14.51
CA SER A 300 8.35 -6.25 -15.17
C SER A 300 8.57 -6.72 -16.60
N GLY A 301 7.52 -7.15 -17.27
CA GLY A 301 7.58 -7.64 -18.65
C GLY A 301 8.42 -8.93 -18.81
N HIS A 302 8.80 -9.20 -20.06
CA HIS A 302 9.53 -10.43 -20.45
C HIS A 302 10.94 -10.54 -19.85
N GLN A 303 11.51 -9.42 -19.40
CA GLN A 303 12.84 -9.40 -18.78
C GLN A 303 12.82 -9.71 -17.28
N GLY A 304 11.65 -9.59 -16.65
CA GLY A 304 11.45 -9.80 -15.21
C GLY A 304 11.01 -11.22 -14.85
N PRO A 305 10.66 -11.42 -13.57
CA PRO A 305 10.09 -12.67 -13.09
C PRO A 305 8.67 -12.86 -13.63
N ALA A 306 8.29 -14.11 -13.86
CA ALA A 306 6.93 -14.51 -14.19
C ALA A 306 6.32 -15.34 -13.05
N PHE A 307 5.03 -15.11 -12.77
CA PHE A 307 4.33 -15.78 -11.68
C PHE A 307 3.02 -16.39 -12.17
N LEU A 308 2.77 -17.65 -11.83
CA LEU A 308 1.43 -18.20 -11.85
C LEU A 308 0.78 -17.91 -10.50
N VAL A 309 -0.32 -17.17 -10.51
CA VAL A 309 -1.04 -16.72 -9.31
C VAL A 309 -2.41 -17.40 -9.22
N THR A 310 -2.79 -17.79 -8.00
CA THR A 310 -4.01 -18.59 -7.75
C THR A 310 -5.12 -17.73 -7.14
N GLN A 311 -6.20 -18.37 -6.70
CA GLN A 311 -7.31 -17.72 -6.00
C GLN A 311 -6.83 -16.95 -4.75
N ASN A 312 -5.87 -17.48 -3.98
CA ASN A 312 -5.40 -16.80 -2.77
C ASN A 312 -4.64 -15.49 -3.06
N PHE A 313 -4.01 -15.35 -4.22
CA PHE A 313 -3.50 -14.06 -4.69
C PHE A 313 -4.63 -13.02 -4.84
N HIS A 314 -5.76 -13.42 -5.41
CA HIS A 314 -6.92 -12.53 -5.52
C HIS A 314 -7.52 -12.18 -4.16
N VAL A 315 -7.43 -13.05 -3.17
CA VAL A 315 -7.80 -12.74 -1.78
C VAL A 315 -6.88 -11.67 -1.20
N ILE A 316 -5.56 -11.79 -1.40
CA ILE A 316 -4.60 -10.75 -0.99
C ILE A 316 -4.91 -9.42 -1.69
N MET A 317 -5.25 -9.45 -3.00
CA MET A 317 -5.69 -8.27 -3.74
C MET A 317 -6.97 -7.60 -3.20
N ARG A 318 -7.82 -8.32 -2.47
CA ARG A 318 -9.01 -7.74 -1.81
C ARG A 318 -8.64 -6.97 -0.54
N TRP A 319 -7.51 -7.31 0.08
CA TRP A 319 -6.94 -6.52 1.17
C TRP A 319 -6.39 -5.19 0.65
N ASN A 320 -5.54 -5.26 -0.37
CA ASN A 320 -4.98 -4.08 -1.05
C ASN A 320 -4.96 -4.34 -2.56
N ARG A 321 -5.62 -3.46 -3.33
CA ARG A 321 -5.85 -3.61 -4.78
C ARG A 321 -4.60 -3.42 -5.65
N SER A 322 -3.41 -3.60 -5.11
CA SER A 322 -2.14 -3.53 -5.83
C SER A 322 -1.59 -4.93 -6.12
N GLU A 323 -1.35 -5.24 -7.40
CA GLU A 323 -0.68 -6.49 -7.80
C GLU A 323 0.72 -6.58 -7.20
N PHE A 324 1.44 -5.47 -7.13
CA PHE A 324 2.78 -5.42 -6.54
C PHE A 324 2.76 -5.72 -5.03
N TYR A 325 1.73 -5.21 -4.34
CA TYR A 325 1.51 -5.55 -2.94
C TYR A 325 1.24 -7.05 -2.78
N ALA A 326 0.32 -7.61 -3.55
CA ALA A 326 -0.05 -9.01 -3.42
C ALA A 326 1.11 -9.96 -3.74
N LEU A 327 1.92 -9.67 -4.79
CA LEU A 327 3.16 -10.39 -5.09
C LEU A 327 4.17 -10.27 -3.95
N SER A 328 4.27 -9.09 -3.32
CA SER A 328 5.20 -8.88 -2.20
C SER A 328 4.74 -9.61 -0.93
N VAL A 329 3.45 -9.61 -0.61
CA VAL A 329 2.90 -10.42 0.51
C VAL A 329 3.21 -11.89 0.31
N GLY A 330 2.89 -12.43 -0.87
CA GLY A 330 3.10 -13.84 -1.18
C GLY A 330 4.57 -14.22 -1.09
N HIS A 331 5.43 -13.48 -1.77
CA HIS A 331 6.87 -13.78 -1.76
C HIS A 331 7.51 -13.59 -0.38
N LEU A 332 7.13 -12.54 0.37
CA LEU A 332 7.64 -12.37 1.73
C LEU A 332 7.21 -13.52 2.65
N ALA A 333 5.96 -14.00 2.52
CA ALA A 333 5.49 -15.18 3.25
C ALA A 333 6.34 -16.41 2.93
N ASP A 334 6.61 -16.68 1.64
CA ASP A 334 7.48 -17.79 1.21
C ASP A 334 8.89 -17.64 1.78
N ARG A 335 9.48 -16.43 1.74
CA ARG A 335 10.81 -16.15 2.28
C ARG A 335 10.89 -16.34 3.79
N ILE A 336 9.86 -15.93 4.52
CA ILE A 336 9.74 -16.14 5.98
C ILE A 336 9.66 -17.65 6.27
N ALA A 337 8.92 -18.41 5.46
CA ALA A 337 8.83 -19.87 5.57
C ALA A 337 10.12 -20.62 5.14
N GLY A 338 11.14 -19.92 4.62
CA GLY A 338 12.43 -20.52 4.28
C GLY A 338 12.67 -20.74 2.78
N ALA A 339 11.74 -20.33 1.92
CA ALA A 339 11.95 -20.44 0.46
C ALA A 339 13.13 -19.57 -0.02
N ALA A 340 13.69 -19.93 -1.18
CA ALA A 340 14.76 -19.19 -1.83
C ALA A 340 14.30 -17.82 -2.37
N ARG A 341 15.25 -16.96 -2.76
CA ARG A 341 14.98 -15.73 -3.51
C ARG A 341 14.36 -16.08 -4.87
N LEU A 342 13.80 -15.07 -5.53
CA LEU A 342 13.39 -15.20 -6.92
C LEU A 342 14.56 -15.67 -7.79
N HIS A 343 14.28 -16.58 -8.71
CA HIS A 343 15.26 -17.06 -9.67
C HIS A 343 15.64 -15.96 -10.66
N ARG A 344 14.64 -15.19 -11.11
CA ARG A 344 14.83 -14.00 -11.94
C ARG A 344 14.44 -12.75 -11.15
N MET A 345 15.43 -11.91 -10.87
CA MET A 345 15.16 -10.63 -10.19
C MET A 345 14.53 -9.63 -11.15
N PRO A 346 13.63 -8.76 -10.67
CA PRO A 346 13.12 -7.66 -11.48
C PRO A 346 14.28 -6.80 -12.00
N PRO A 347 14.29 -6.39 -13.28
CA PRO A 347 15.31 -5.49 -13.81
C PRO A 347 15.27 -4.14 -13.09
N VAL A 348 16.44 -3.57 -12.80
CA VAL A 348 16.54 -2.26 -12.16
C VAL A 348 16.19 -1.20 -13.19
N GLU A 349 15.04 -0.55 -13.00
CA GLU A 349 14.59 0.54 -13.83
C GLU A 349 15.09 1.87 -13.28
N THR A 350 15.89 2.59 -14.06
CA THR A 350 16.51 3.85 -13.67
C THR A 350 15.60 5.07 -13.86
N VAL A 351 14.57 4.95 -14.69
CA VAL A 351 13.67 6.06 -15.04
C VAL A 351 12.29 5.83 -14.43
N LYS A 352 11.84 6.83 -13.66
CA LYS A 352 10.47 6.84 -13.11
C LYS A 352 9.54 7.53 -14.12
N ILE A 353 8.48 6.84 -14.48
CA ILE A 353 7.42 7.41 -15.34
C ILE A 353 6.43 8.12 -14.42
N SER A 354 6.22 9.41 -14.63
CA SER A 354 5.31 10.21 -13.82
C SER A 354 3.85 9.93 -14.16
N ARG A 355 2.93 10.26 -13.23
CA ARG A 355 1.49 10.13 -13.46
C ARG A 355 1.02 10.91 -14.70
N GLU A 356 1.58 12.10 -14.95
CA GLU A 356 1.24 12.88 -16.12
C GLU A 356 1.74 12.24 -17.42
N GLN A 357 2.91 11.62 -17.40
CA GLN A 357 3.40 10.84 -18.55
C GLN A 357 2.51 9.62 -18.85
N VAL A 358 1.97 8.97 -17.81
CA VAL A 358 1.00 7.87 -17.99
C VAL A 358 -0.32 8.41 -18.56
N ARG A 359 -0.82 9.56 -18.10
CA ARG A 359 -2.02 10.18 -18.68
C ARG A 359 -1.80 10.52 -20.17
N GLN A 360 -0.65 11.08 -20.50
CA GLN A 360 -0.33 11.38 -21.89
C GLN A 360 -0.26 10.11 -22.73
N LEU A 361 0.40 9.06 -22.23
CA LEU A 361 0.42 7.74 -22.85
C LEU A 361 -0.99 7.19 -23.13
N GLN A 362 -1.90 7.29 -22.14
CA GLN A 362 -3.28 6.84 -22.31
C GLN A 362 -3.98 7.62 -23.42
N ARG A 363 -3.81 8.94 -23.49
CA ARG A 363 -4.32 9.79 -24.59
C ARG A 363 -3.71 9.41 -25.94
N ASP A 364 -2.40 9.18 -25.99
CA ASP A 364 -1.68 8.79 -27.21
C ASP A 364 -2.18 7.43 -27.74
N LEU A 365 -2.40 6.46 -26.85
CA LEU A 365 -2.98 5.15 -27.21
C LEU A 365 -4.41 5.29 -27.74
N LEU A 366 -5.24 6.13 -27.12
CA LEU A 366 -6.60 6.42 -27.60
C LEU A 366 -6.59 7.08 -28.98
N ALA A 367 -5.68 8.02 -29.25
CA ALA A 367 -5.50 8.65 -30.58
C ALA A 367 -5.08 7.63 -31.65
N LEU A 368 -4.37 6.57 -31.27
CA LEU A 368 -4.02 5.44 -32.13
C LEU A 368 -5.16 4.41 -32.32
N GLY A 369 -6.35 4.69 -31.78
CA GLY A 369 -7.50 3.78 -31.81
C GLY A 369 -7.31 2.53 -30.93
N ILE A 370 -6.52 2.64 -29.87
CA ILE A 370 -6.29 1.58 -28.90
C ILE A 370 -6.93 1.99 -27.57
N ASP A 371 -7.98 1.27 -27.15
CA ASP A 371 -8.67 1.54 -25.88
C ASP A 371 -7.72 1.30 -24.68
N ALA A 372 -7.33 2.39 -24.03
CA ALA A 372 -6.49 2.44 -22.84
C ALA A 372 -7.27 2.74 -21.55
N GLY A 373 -8.60 2.83 -21.64
CA GLY A 373 -9.47 3.33 -20.59
C GLY A 373 -9.41 4.84 -20.42
N GLU A 374 -9.88 5.35 -19.29
CA GLU A 374 -9.76 6.77 -18.96
C GLU A 374 -8.30 7.20 -18.78
N ALA A 375 -7.99 8.42 -19.17
CA ALA A 375 -6.66 9.00 -18.99
C ALA A 375 -6.48 9.51 -17.53
N ASP A 376 -6.50 8.58 -16.58
CA ASP A 376 -6.42 8.83 -15.13
C ASP A 376 -4.97 8.91 -14.60
N GLY A 377 -3.99 8.50 -15.43
CA GLY A 377 -2.59 8.44 -15.06
C GLY A 377 -2.22 7.23 -14.20
N VAL A 378 -3.04 6.18 -14.21
CA VAL A 378 -2.79 4.91 -13.52
C VAL A 378 -2.39 3.84 -14.52
N LEU A 379 -1.23 3.22 -14.36
CA LEU A 379 -0.76 2.12 -15.20
C LEU A 379 -1.42 0.79 -14.75
N GLY A 380 -2.75 0.73 -14.90
CA GLY A 380 -3.58 -0.41 -14.54
C GLY A 380 -3.61 -1.53 -15.61
N SER A 381 -4.44 -2.56 -15.38
CA SER A 381 -4.57 -3.70 -16.30
C SER A 381 -5.07 -3.28 -17.69
N THR A 382 -6.00 -2.35 -17.78
CA THR A 382 -6.52 -1.84 -19.06
C THR A 382 -5.42 -1.14 -19.86
N THR A 383 -4.66 -0.24 -19.23
CA THR A 383 -3.54 0.45 -19.88
C THR A 383 -2.45 -0.53 -20.31
N ARG A 384 -2.12 -1.53 -19.48
CA ARG A 384 -1.15 -2.58 -19.86
C ARG A 384 -1.60 -3.41 -21.07
N LYS A 385 -2.88 -3.77 -21.12
CA LYS A 385 -3.47 -4.45 -22.29
C LYS A 385 -3.38 -3.58 -23.55
N ALA A 386 -3.60 -2.27 -23.43
CA ALA A 386 -3.46 -1.33 -24.54
C ALA A 386 -1.99 -1.23 -25.02
N ILE A 387 -1.04 -1.17 -24.10
CA ILE A 387 0.39 -1.22 -24.41
C ILE A 387 0.74 -2.51 -25.15
N SER A 388 0.28 -3.66 -24.67
CA SER A 388 0.50 -4.96 -25.33
C SER A 388 -0.05 -4.98 -26.77
N ARG A 389 -1.24 -4.39 -27.02
CA ARG A 389 -1.80 -4.26 -28.36
C ARG A 389 -0.94 -3.37 -29.26
N PHE A 390 -0.40 -2.26 -28.72
CA PHE A 390 0.53 -1.43 -29.49
C PHE A 390 1.82 -2.19 -29.82
N GLN A 391 2.39 -2.91 -28.85
CA GLN A 391 3.56 -3.75 -29.05
C GLN A 391 3.32 -4.80 -30.15
N GLN A 392 2.15 -5.47 -30.15
CA GLN A 392 1.76 -6.41 -31.22
C GLN A 392 1.71 -5.74 -32.60
N ARG A 393 1.05 -4.58 -32.71
CA ARG A 393 0.95 -3.82 -33.98
C ARG A 393 2.33 -3.41 -34.53
N THR A 394 3.29 -3.20 -33.65
CA THR A 394 4.67 -2.79 -34.00
C THR A 394 5.67 -3.93 -33.96
N GLN A 395 5.21 -5.20 -33.95
CA GLN A 395 6.03 -6.42 -33.95
C GLN A 395 7.07 -6.48 -32.80
N ARG A 396 6.73 -5.90 -31.65
CA ARG A 396 7.52 -5.98 -30.40
C ARG A 396 7.01 -7.13 -29.54
N ILE A 397 7.80 -7.53 -28.55
CA ILE A 397 7.33 -8.47 -27.52
C ILE A 397 6.16 -7.84 -26.76
N ALA A 398 4.97 -8.43 -26.88
CA ALA A 398 3.71 -7.85 -26.44
C ALA A 398 3.41 -8.14 -24.96
N ASP A 399 4.35 -7.81 -24.07
CA ASP A 399 4.31 -8.10 -22.63
C ASP A 399 3.54 -7.06 -21.78
N GLY A 400 3.09 -5.97 -22.42
CA GLY A 400 2.37 -4.88 -21.74
C GLY A 400 3.23 -4.07 -20.77
N HIS A 401 4.55 -4.29 -20.77
CA HIS A 401 5.48 -3.52 -19.94
C HIS A 401 5.83 -2.20 -20.61
N LEU A 402 5.86 -1.12 -19.81
CA LEU A 402 6.19 0.22 -20.27
C LEU A 402 7.61 0.57 -19.85
N ASP A 403 8.48 0.79 -20.82
CA ASP A 403 9.78 1.43 -20.65
C ASP A 403 9.83 2.81 -21.33
N THR A 404 10.93 3.52 -21.16
CA THR A 404 11.12 4.85 -21.74
C THR A 404 11.13 4.83 -23.28
N ALA A 405 11.72 3.80 -23.88
CA ALA A 405 11.79 3.67 -25.33
C ALA A 405 10.39 3.46 -25.95
N LEU A 406 9.59 2.63 -25.33
CA LEU A 406 8.20 2.38 -25.73
C LEU A 406 7.31 3.61 -25.53
N LEU A 407 7.51 4.35 -24.43
CA LEU A 407 6.78 5.62 -24.21
C LEU A 407 7.04 6.62 -25.33
N VAL A 408 8.29 6.77 -25.78
CA VAL A 408 8.66 7.63 -26.90
C VAL A 408 8.03 7.12 -28.21
N ALA A 409 8.14 5.82 -28.50
CA ALA A 409 7.59 5.22 -29.71
C ALA A 409 6.06 5.39 -29.84
N ILE A 410 5.31 5.23 -28.72
CA ILE A 410 3.85 5.47 -28.73
C ILE A 410 3.53 6.93 -29.03
N ARG A 411 4.26 7.86 -28.42
CA ARG A 411 4.08 9.30 -28.65
C ARG A 411 4.37 9.71 -30.09
N GLU A 412 5.45 9.21 -30.67
CA GLU A 412 5.82 9.50 -32.09
C GLU A 412 4.76 8.97 -33.06
N ALA A 413 4.27 7.73 -32.80
CA ALA A 413 3.20 7.16 -33.62
C ALA A 413 1.89 7.98 -33.52
N ALA A 414 1.51 8.44 -32.34
CA ALA A 414 0.31 9.27 -32.14
C ALA A 414 0.44 10.62 -32.81
N ASN A 415 1.60 11.27 -32.75
CA ASN A 415 1.86 12.53 -33.41
C ASN A 415 1.76 12.40 -34.96
N GLY A 416 2.26 11.29 -35.50
CA GLY A 416 2.15 11.02 -36.95
C GLY A 416 0.70 10.88 -37.41
N VAL A 417 -0.16 10.21 -36.66
CA VAL A 417 -1.59 10.11 -36.97
C VAL A 417 -2.30 11.45 -36.87
N MET A 418 -2.00 12.26 -35.84
CA MET A 418 -2.62 13.58 -35.68
C MET A 418 -2.22 14.55 -36.79
N GLN A 419 -0.99 14.49 -37.30
CA GLN A 419 -0.56 15.30 -38.46
C GLN A 419 -1.31 14.94 -39.76
N GLN A 420 -1.51 13.63 -39.99
CA GLN A 420 -2.27 13.16 -41.16
C GLN A 420 -3.77 13.52 -41.13
N MET A 421 -4.34 13.79 -39.96
CA MET A 421 -5.75 14.21 -39.80
C MET A 421 -5.95 15.72 -40.00
N VAL A 422 -4.87 16.52 -40.00
CA VAL A 422 -4.89 17.98 -40.12
C VAL A 422 -4.56 18.40 -41.58
N GLU A 423 -3.92 17.54 -42.37
CA GLU A 423 -3.71 17.67 -43.81
C GLU A 423 -4.93 17.18 -44.62
#